data_50df9df6ced0acf152b5ad823d3bed2d
#
_entry.id   50df9df6ced0acf152b5ad823d3bed2d
#
_cell.length_a   1.000
_cell.length_b   1.000
_cell.length_c   1.000
_cell.angle_alpha   90.00
_cell.angle_beta   90.00
_cell.angle_gamma   90.00
#
_symmetry.space_group_name_H-M   'P 1'
#
loop_
_entity.id
_entity.type
_entity.pdbx_description
1 polymer ?
#
loop_
_entity_poly.entity_id
_entity_poly.type
_entity_poly.pdbx_seq_one_letter_code
_entity_poly.pdbx_strand_id
1 'polypeptide(L)'
;MKSHIIAAASGALLLISAQGIAADLDAGKKKAAEVCAACHGPDGNSPAPTFPKLAGQHASYLAKSLNEYKSGTRKDPIMAGMAAALSKEDIENVAAFYASQSGLKTKY
;
A
#
# COMPACT_ATOMS: atom_id res chain seq x y z
N MET A 1 60.48 23.67 18.58
CA MET A 1 59.73 22.47 18.21
C MET A 1 58.28 22.87 18.05
N LYS A 2 57.82 22.92 16.84
CA LYS A 2 56.42 23.26 16.56
C LYS A 2 55.63 21.94 16.40
N SER A 3 54.79 21.66 17.38
CA SER A 3 53.87 20.51 17.30
C SER A 3 52.77 20.86 16.31
N HIS A 4 52.73 20.14 15.21
CA HIS A 4 51.63 20.22 14.28
C HIS A 4 50.55 19.25 14.76
N ILE A 5 49.46 19.80 15.30
CA ILE A 5 48.23 19.03 15.57
C ILE A 5 47.51 18.86 14.24
N ILE A 6 47.57 17.65 13.71
CA ILE A 6 46.76 17.30 12.58
C ILE A 6 45.38 16.99 13.14
N ALA A 7 44.44 17.91 12.97
CA ALA A 7 43.03 17.63 13.23
C ALA A 7 42.51 16.72 12.12
N ALA A 8 42.34 15.44 12.43
CA ALA A 8 41.62 14.52 11.54
C ALA A 8 40.15 14.93 11.56
N ALA A 9 39.69 15.52 10.46
CA ALA A 9 38.27 15.75 10.27
C ALA A 9 37.62 14.38 9.98
N SER A 10 36.98 13.80 11.00
CA SER A 10 36.10 12.67 10.82
C SER A 10 34.87 13.14 10.03
N GLY A 11 34.89 12.96 8.74
CA GLY A 11 33.69 13.13 7.91
C GLY A 11 32.67 12.09 8.33
N ALA A 12 31.61 12.50 9.04
CA ALA A 12 30.48 11.63 9.27
C ALA A 12 29.81 11.38 7.91
N LEU A 13 29.99 10.16 7.38
CA LEU A 13 29.24 9.71 6.21
C LEU A 13 27.80 9.47 6.66
N LEU A 14 26.92 10.45 6.43
CA LEU A 14 25.49 10.24 6.55
C LEU A 14 25.05 9.32 5.40
N LEU A 15 24.99 8.04 5.71
CA LEU A 15 24.28 7.09 4.85
C LEU A 15 22.79 7.42 4.94
N ILE A 16 22.31 8.27 4.04
CA ILE A 16 20.90 8.42 3.83
C ILE A 16 20.45 7.16 3.10
N SER A 17 20.00 6.16 3.86
CA SER A 17 19.24 5.07 3.26
C SER A 17 17.98 5.68 2.70
N ALA A 18 17.84 5.68 1.36
CA ALA A 18 16.57 5.92 0.73
C ALA A 18 15.67 4.72 1.04
N GLN A 19 15.11 4.70 2.25
CA GLN A 19 14.06 3.75 2.57
C GLN A 19 12.80 4.26 1.86
N GLY A 20 12.30 3.47 0.91
CA GLY A 20 10.98 3.70 0.37
C GLY A 20 9.99 3.81 1.53
N ILE A 21 9.04 4.75 1.44
CA ILE A 21 8.00 4.91 2.46
C ILE A 21 7.25 3.59 2.53
N ALA A 22 7.38 2.86 3.66
CA ALA A 22 6.59 1.67 3.92
C ALA A 22 5.11 2.06 4.02
N ALA A 23 4.24 1.21 3.50
CA ALA A 23 2.80 1.41 3.59
C ALA A 23 2.36 1.44 5.07
N ASP A 24 1.43 2.32 5.38
CA ASP A 24 0.82 2.46 6.70
C ASP A 24 -0.43 1.58 6.78
N LEU A 25 -0.37 0.49 7.56
CA LEU A 25 -1.48 -0.44 7.71
C LEU A 25 -2.68 0.18 8.42
N ASP A 26 -2.46 1.03 9.40
CA ASP A 26 -3.57 1.70 10.13
C ASP A 26 -4.29 2.70 9.23
N ALA A 27 -3.56 3.49 8.46
CA ALA A 27 -4.13 4.39 7.48
C ALA A 27 -4.87 3.60 6.38
N GLY A 28 -4.33 2.47 5.96
CA GLY A 28 -4.96 1.56 5.01
C GLY A 28 -6.27 1.00 5.52
N LYS A 29 -6.30 0.54 6.76
CA LYS A 29 -7.52 0.07 7.43
C LYS A 29 -8.60 1.15 7.49
N LYS A 30 -8.23 2.36 7.86
CA LYS A 30 -9.15 3.48 7.93
C LYS A 30 -9.73 3.83 6.56
N LYS A 31 -8.89 3.94 5.55
CA LYS A 31 -9.32 4.22 4.18
C LYS A 31 -10.20 3.09 3.62
N ALA A 32 -9.84 1.84 3.86
CA ALA A 32 -10.63 0.70 3.47
C ALA A 32 -12.02 0.70 4.10
N ALA A 33 -12.12 1.05 5.38
CA ALA A 33 -13.40 1.18 6.08
C ALA A 33 -14.29 2.25 5.45
N GLU A 34 -13.71 3.35 4.98
CA GLU A 34 -14.43 4.46 4.37
C GLU A 34 -14.93 4.14 2.95
N VAL A 35 -14.14 3.42 2.15
CA VAL A 35 -14.35 3.32 0.70
C VAL A 35 -14.62 1.89 0.21
N CYS A 36 -14.03 0.90 0.84
CA CYS A 36 -13.99 -0.47 0.32
C CYS A 36 -14.89 -1.46 1.07
N ALA A 37 -15.02 -1.28 2.37
CA ALA A 37 -15.61 -2.28 3.27
C ALA A 37 -17.08 -2.59 3.00
N ALA A 38 -17.86 -1.65 2.50
CA ALA A 38 -19.28 -1.85 2.23
C ALA A 38 -19.51 -3.00 1.24
N CYS A 39 -18.61 -3.21 0.29
CA CYS A 39 -18.69 -4.26 -0.70
C CYS A 39 -17.73 -5.43 -0.42
N HIS A 40 -16.49 -5.12 -0.06
CA HIS A 40 -15.43 -6.14 0.09
C HIS A 40 -15.28 -6.68 1.51
N GLY A 41 -15.99 -6.10 2.48
CA GLY A 41 -15.86 -6.43 3.89
C GLY A 41 -14.75 -5.65 4.58
N PRO A 42 -14.83 -5.47 5.92
CA PRO A 42 -13.85 -4.70 6.68
C PRO A 42 -12.45 -5.34 6.68
N ASP A 43 -12.37 -6.65 6.54
CA ASP A 43 -11.12 -7.42 6.46
C ASP A 43 -10.80 -7.90 5.03
N GLY A 44 -11.67 -7.60 4.06
CA GLY A 44 -11.53 -8.07 2.68
C GLY A 44 -12.08 -9.47 2.42
N ASN A 45 -12.71 -10.09 3.41
CA ASN A 45 -13.49 -11.31 3.21
C ASN A 45 -14.92 -10.94 2.85
N SER A 46 -15.15 -10.78 1.57
CA SER A 46 -16.40 -10.32 1.01
C SER A 46 -17.62 -11.10 1.52
N PRO A 47 -18.72 -10.40 1.85
CA PRO A 47 -19.95 -11.07 2.28
C PRO A 47 -20.73 -11.71 1.13
N ALA A 48 -20.42 -11.40 -0.12
CA ALA A 48 -21.15 -11.86 -1.29
C ALA A 48 -20.23 -12.22 -2.46
N PRO A 49 -20.56 -13.28 -3.23
CA PRO A 49 -19.74 -13.71 -4.39
C PRO A 49 -19.58 -12.65 -5.47
N THR A 50 -20.52 -11.72 -5.57
CA THR A 50 -20.49 -10.61 -6.54
C THR A 50 -19.30 -9.67 -6.32
N PHE A 51 -18.87 -9.54 -5.08
CA PHE A 51 -17.73 -8.70 -4.71
C PHE A 51 -16.52 -9.58 -4.41
N PRO A 52 -15.40 -9.41 -5.12
CA PRO A 52 -14.23 -10.25 -4.94
C PRO A 52 -13.64 -10.18 -3.52
N LYS A 53 -13.15 -11.31 -3.05
CA LYS A 53 -12.37 -11.39 -1.82
C LYS A 53 -11.00 -10.75 -2.05
N LEU A 54 -10.59 -9.85 -1.15
CA LEU A 54 -9.30 -9.14 -1.21
C LEU A 54 -8.32 -9.60 -0.13
N ALA A 55 -8.84 -10.13 0.98
CA ALA A 55 -8.03 -10.57 2.13
C ALA A 55 -7.01 -11.61 1.71
N GLY A 56 -5.73 -11.38 2.04
CA GLY A 56 -4.64 -12.30 1.75
C GLY A 56 -4.15 -12.27 0.30
N GLN A 57 -4.66 -11.38 -0.55
CA GLN A 57 -4.12 -11.17 -1.89
C GLN A 57 -2.79 -10.43 -1.81
N HIS A 58 -1.94 -10.57 -2.82
CA HIS A 58 -0.67 -9.84 -2.88
C HIS A 58 -0.88 -8.34 -2.96
N ALA A 59 -0.17 -7.59 -2.13
CA ALA A 59 -0.26 -6.12 -2.10
C ALA A 59 0.08 -5.50 -3.46
N SER A 60 1.09 -6.02 -4.14
CA SER A 60 1.46 -5.55 -5.48
C SER A 60 0.35 -5.74 -6.51
N TYR A 61 -0.37 -6.86 -6.45
CA TYR A 61 -1.50 -7.12 -7.34
C TYR A 61 -2.67 -6.19 -7.03
N LEU A 62 -3.00 -5.98 -5.75
CA LEU A 62 -4.07 -5.06 -5.34
C LEU A 62 -3.77 -3.62 -5.76
N ALA A 63 -2.54 -3.16 -5.53
CA ALA A 63 -2.12 -1.82 -5.94
C ALA A 63 -2.17 -1.65 -7.46
N LYS A 64 -1.68 -2.62 -8.22
CA LYS A 64 -1.77 -2.63 -9.68
C LYS A 64 -3.22 -2.52 -10.15
N SER A 65 -4.10 -3.35 -9.60
CA SER A 65 -5.52 -3.36 -9.96
C SER A 65 -6.20 -2.01 -9.69
N LEU A 66 -5.97 -1.42 -8.53
CA LEU A 66 -6.52 -0.10 -8.19
C LEU A 66 -6.00 1.01 -9.13
N ASN A 67 -4.72 0.99 -9.47
CA ASN A 67 -4.15 1.92 -10.43
C ASN A 67 -4.76 1.75 -11.83
N GLU A 68 -5.00 0.52 -12.24
CA GLU A 68 -5.63 0.23 -13.54
C GLU A 68 -7.08 0.67 -13.60
N TYR A 69 -7.85 0.52 -12.53
CA TYR A 69 -9.20 1.07 -12.45
C TYR A 69 -9.17 2.60 -12.48
N LYS A 70 -8.24 3.20 -11.75
CA LYS A 70 -8.10 4.66 -11.70
C LYS A 70 -7.72 5.25 -13.08
N SER A 71 -6.83 4.59 -13.82
CA SER A 71 -6.39 5.02 -15.15
C SER A 71 -7.39 4.69 -16.27
N GLY A 72 -8.34 3.79 -16.00
CA GLY A 72 -9.28 3.30 -17.00
C GLY A 72 -8.75 2.15 -17.86
N THR A 73 -7.55 1.66 -17.61
CA THR A 73 -6.97 0.49 -18.30
C THR A 73 -7.78 -0.77 -18.00
N ARG A 74 -8.19 -0.95 -16.76
CA ARG A 74 -9.12 -1.98 -16.35
C ARG A 74 -10.52 -1.38 -16.23
N LYS A 75 -11.48 -1.92 -16.98
CA LYS A 75 -12.81 -1.34 -17.13
C LYS A 75 -13.80 -2.00 -16.18
N ASP A 76 -14.19 -1.25 -15.17
CA ASP A 76 -15.31 -1.56 -14.27
C ASP A 76 -15.84 -0.22 -13.75
N PRO A 77 -17.09 0.15 -14.08
CA PRO A 77 -17.63 1.46 -13.72
C PRO A 77 -17.66 1.71 -12.22
N ILE A 78 -17.94 0.68 -11.42
CA ILE A 78 -18.02 0.78 -9.95
C ILE A 78 -16.63 1.00 -9.39
N MET A 79 -15.68 0.14 -9.74
CA MET A 79 -14.31 0.24 -9.23
C MET A 79 -13.58 1.46 -9.76
N ALA A 80 -13.84 1.89 -10.99
CA ALA A 80 -13.31 3.14 -11.51
C ALA A 80 -13.75 4.33 -10.65
N GLY A 81 -15.02 4.38 -10.26
CA GLY A 81 -15.56 5.41 -9.35
C GLY A 81 -14.93 5.35 -7.96
N MET A 82 -14.74 4.15 -7.41
CA MET A 82 -14.11 3.98 -6.09
C MET A 82 -12.64 4.36 -6.10
N ALA A 83 -11.90 3.99 -7.14
CA ALA A 83 -10.47 4.27 -7.25
C ALA A 83 -10.15 5.71 -7.61
N ALA A 84 -11.07 6.43 -8.24
CA ALA A 84 -10.83 7.77 -8.78
C ALA A 84 -10.35 8.78 -7.73
N ALA A 85 -10.89 8.72 -6.51
CA ALA A 85 -10.56 9.63 -5.43
C ALA A 85 -9.35 9.18 -4.57
N LEU A 86 -8.79 8.00 -4.82
CA LEU A 86 -7.65 7.49 -4.07
C LEU A 86 -6.35 8.14 -4.53
N SER A 87 -5.55 8.61 -3.59
CA SER A 87 -4.17 9.02 -3.85
C SER A 87 -3.28 7.79 -4.07
N LYS A 88 -2.09 8.00 -4.59
CA LYS A 88 -1.07 6.93 -4.68
C LYS A 88 -0.82 6.30 -3.32
N GLU A 89 -0.71 7.12 -2.28
CA GLU A 89 -0.49 6.66 -0.90
C GLU A 89 -1.69 5.86 -0.40
N ASP A 90 -2.93 6.30 -0.63
CA ASP A 90 -4.14 5.55 -0.28
C ASP A 90 -4.13 4.16 -0.91
N ILE A 91 -3.78 4.06 -2.19
CA ILE A 91 -3.70 2.79 -2.92
C ILE A 91 -2.68 1.85 -2.28
N GLU A 92 -1.48 2.34 -2.00
CA GLU A 92 -0.43 1.55 -1.35
C GLU A 92 -0.85 1.06 0.04
N ASN A 93 -1.46 1.94 0.83
CA ASN A 93 -1.88 1.63 2.20
C ASN A 93 -3.05 0.62 2.22
N VAL A 94 -4.05 0.82 1.39
CA VAL A 94 -5.20 -0.09 1.29
C VAL A 94 -4.76 -1.46 0.78
N ALA A 95 -3.91 -1.49 -0.24
CA ALA A 95 -3.36 -2.73 -0.77
C ALA A 95 -2.59 -3.53 0.29
N ALA A 96 -1.72 -2.87 1.04
CA ALA A 96 -0.97 -3.49 2.13
C ALA A 96 -1.89 -3.98 3.25
N PHE A 97 -2.91 -3.22 3.60
CA PHE A 97 -3.86 -3.60 4.63
C PHE A 97 -4.61 -4.89 4.26
N TYR A 98 -5.25 -4.95 3.09
CA TYR A 98 -5.98 -6.15 2.69
C TYR A 98 -5.05 -7.35 2.46
N ALA A 99 -3.85 -7.13 1.94
CA ALA A 99 -2.86 -8.20 1.79
C ALA A 99 -2.48 -8.84 3.13
N SER A 100 -2.47 -8.06 4.22
CA SER A 100 -2.13 -8.53 5.56
C SER A 100 -3.24 -9.32 6.25
N GLN A 101 -4.45 -9.32 5.69
CA GLN A 101 -5.58 -10.02 6.29
C GLN A 101 -5.58 -11.50 5.94
N SER A 102 -6.17 -12.32 6.84
CA SER A 102 -6.35 -13.74 6.59
C SER A 102 -7.54 -13.97 5.65
N GLY A 103 -7.34 -14.72 4.59
CA GLY A 103 -8.39 -15.01 3.60
C GLY A 103 -7.91 -15.90 2.49
N LEU A 104 -7.60 -15.30 1.34
CA LEU A 104 -7.04 -16.06 0.21
C LEU A 104 -5.71 -16.67 0.58
N LYS A 105 -5.49 -17.90 0.10
CA LYS A 105 -4.19 -18.57 0.20
C LYS A 105 -3.54 -18.55 -1.17
N THR A 106 -2.43 -17.85 -1.28
CA THR A 106 -1.62 -17.79 -2.49
C THR A 106 -0.46 -18.76 -2.37
N LYS A 107 0.01 -19.27 -3.49
CA LYS A 107 1.16 -20.20 -3.49
C LYS A 107 2.50 -19.50 -3.27
N TYR A 108 2.53 -18.20 -3.43
CA TYR A 108 3.76 -17.40 -3.40
C TYR A 108 3.57 -16.18 -2.51
#